data_3b2edcbefa9de537eda3416f9933b4e0
#
_entry.id   3b2edcbefa9de537eda3416f9933b4e0
#
_cell.length_a   1.000
_cell.length_b   1.000
_cell.length_c   1.000
_cell.angle_alpha   90.00
_cell.angle_beta   90.00
_cell.angle_gamma   90.00
#
_symmetry.space_group_name_H-M   'P 1'
#
loop_
_entity.id
_entity.type
_entity.pdbx_description
1 polymer ?
#
loop_
_entity_poly.entity_id
_entity_poly.type
_entity_poly.pdbx_seq_one_letter_code
_entity_poly.pdbx_strand_id
1 'polypeptide(L)'
;MPELEWKAPAIADLLAIVDYISDDNPDAALALMDEIQSKVAQLPAHPKRCRPGRVEGTRELVVRPNYIVVYAETTAVVTVLRVLHAAQMWP
;
A
#
# COMPACT_ATOMS: atom_id res chain seq x y z
N MET A 1 -5.92 13.64 13.77
CA MET A 1 -5.24 12.69 12.89
C MET A 1 -6.26 12.16 11.89
N PRO A 2 -5.97 12.11 10.59
CA PRO A 2 -6.93 11.58 9.60
C PRO A 2 -7.21 10.10 9.83
N GLU A 3 -8.37 9.66 9.36
CA GLU A 3 -8.74 8.27 9.36
C GLU A 3 -8.00 7.53 8.24
N LEU A 4 -7.90 6.21 8.36
CA LEU A 4 -7.31 5.34 7.36
C LEU A 4 -8.41 4.50 6.71
N GLU A 5 -8.46 4.53 5.38
CA GLU A 5 -9.42 3.77 4.59
C GLU A 5 -8.70 2.97 3.51
N TRP A 6 -9.14 1.73 3.28
CA TRP A 6 -8.66 0.89 2.20
C TRP A 6 -9.75 0.74 1.15
N LYS A 7 -9.44 1.10 -0.10
CA LYS A 7 -10.36 0.83 -1.21
C LYS A 7 -10.36 -0.65 -1.56
N ALA A 8 -11.49 -1.12 -2.10
CA ALA A 8 -11.64 -2.53 -2.47
C ALA A 8 -10.53 -3.03 -3.43
N PRO A 9 -10.11 -2.26 -4.47
CA PRO A 9 -9.00 -2.70 -5.32
C PRO A 9 -7.69 -2.88 -4.56
N ALA A 10 -7.41 -2.06 -3.56
CA ALA A 10 -6.19 -2.20 -2.75
C ALA A 10 -6.23 -3.46 -1.91
N ILE A 11 -7.38 -3.77 -1.32
CA ILE A 11 -7.56 -5.00 -0.56
C ILE A 11 -7.38 -6.22 -1.46
N ALA A 12 -7.97 -6.19 -2.66
CA ALA A 12 -7.83 -7.26 -3.64
C ALA A 12 -6.36 -7.44 -4.06
N ASP A 13 -5.63 -6.35 -4.29
CA ASP A 13 -4.21 -6.39 -4.61
C ASP A 13 -3.41 -7.08 -3.50
N LEU A 14 -3.64 -6.67 -2.25
CA LEU A 14 -2.92 -7.23 -1.10
C LEU A 14 -3.18 -8.73 -0.97
N LEU A 15 -4.43 -9.15 -1.09
CA LEU A 15 -4.79 -10.56 -0.99
C LEU A 15 -4.18 -11.38 -2.13
N ALA A 16 -4.15 -10.83 -3.35
CA ALA A 16 -3.53 -11.52 -4.49
C ALA A 16 -2.02 -11.68 -4.31
N ILE A 17 -1.33 -10.67 -3.80
CA ILE A 17 0.11 -10.73 -3.53
C ILE A 17 0.40 -11.78 -2.45
N VAL A 18 -0.35 -11.76 -1.36
CA VAL A 18 -0.18 -12.68 -0.25
C VAL A 18 -0.44 -14.12 -0.71
N ASP A 19 -1.50 -14.33 -1.47
CA ASP A 19 -1.87 -15.65 -2.00
C ASP A 19 -0.76 -16.22 -2.91
N TYR A 20 -0.24 -15.39 -3.82
CA TYR A 20 0.83 -15.77 -4.74
C TYR A 20 2.10 -16.19 -4.00
N ILE A 21 2.53 -15.41 -2.99
CA ILE A 21 3.73 -15.72 -2.22
C ILE A 21 3.49 -16.95 -1.33
N SER A 22 2.28 -17.08 -0.79
CA SER A 22 1.91 -18.16 0.11
C SER A 22 2.00 -19.54 -0.53
N ASP A 23 1.86 -19.63 -1.85
CA ASP A 23 2.02 -20.89 -2.59
C ASP A 23 3.42 -21.47 -2.43
N ASP A 24 4.44 -20.61 -2.33
CA ASP A 24 5.82 -21.04 -2.14
C ASP A 24 6.27 -20.96 -0.68
N ASN A 25 5.86 -19.88 0.02
CA ASN A 25 6.36 -19.62 1.37
C ASN A 25 5.30 -18.85 2.19
N PRO A 26 4.45 -19.59 2.93
CA PRO A 26 3.42 -18.97 3.76
C PRO A 26 3.95 -17.99 4.80
N ASP A 27 5.11 -18.29 5.40
CA ASP A 27 5.69 -17.41 6.42
C ASP A 27 6.14 -16.08 5.81
N ALA A 28 6.74 -16.12 4.62
CA ALA A 28 7.14 -14.92 3.90
C ALA A 28 5.92 -14.08 3.49
N ALA A 29 4.81 -14.72 3.10
CA ALA A 29 3.57 -14.03 2.77
C ALA A 29 3.00 -13.28 3.98
N LEU A 30 2.96 -13.91 5.15
CA LEU A 30 2.50 -13.28 6.38
C LEU A 30 3.41 -12.13 6.79
N ALA A 31 4.73 -12.30 6.68
CA ALA A 31 5.68 -11.25 7.03
C ALA A 31 5.51 -10.02 6.14
N LEU A 32 5.29 -10.21 4.83
CA LEU A 32 5.06 -9.10 3.91
C LEU A 32 3.74 -8.39 4.22
N MET A 33 2.68 -9.15 4.48
CA MET A 33 1.38 -8.58 4.84
C MET A 33 1.49 -7.72 6.09
N ASP A 34 2.15 -8.21 7.13
CA ASP A 34 2.36 -7.47 8.37
C ASP A 34 3.17 -6.20 8.13
N GLU A 35 4.20 -6.27 7.31
CA GLU A 35 5.03 -5.11 6.98
C GLU A 35 4.23 -4.04 6.24
N ILE A 36 3.44 -4.44 5.23
CA ILE A 36 2.59 -3.52 4.49
C ILE A 36 1.59 -2.85 5.44
N GLN A 37 0.88 -3.63 6.24
CA GLN A 37 -0.12 -3.11 7.17
C GLN A 37 0.49 -2.18 8.21
N SER A 38 1.64 -2.53 8.76
CA SER A 38 2.34 -1.72 9.75
C SER A 38 2.78 -0.38 9.20
N LYS A 39 3.34 -0.36 7.98
CA LYS A 39 3.77 0.88 7.34
C LYS A 39 2.59 1.76 6.93
N VAL A 40 1.53 1.15 6.41
CA VAL A 40 0.30 1.88 6.06
C VAL A 40 -0.35 2.49 7.29
N ALA A 41 -0.34 1.79 8.41
CA ALA A 41 -0.92 2.28 9.67
C ALA A 41 -0.24 3.56 10.17
N GLN A 42 0.98 3.85 9.75
CA GLN A 42 1.70 5.06 10.14
C GLN A 42 1.34 6.27 9.26
N LEU A 43 0.72 6.06 8.10
CA LEU A 43 0.42 7.14 7.15
C LEU A 43 -0.47 8.24 7.72
N PRO A 44 -1.52 7.95 8.51
CA PRO A 44 -2.33 9.01 9.09
C PRO A 44 -1.54 10.02 9.93
N ALA A 45 -0.47 9.57 10.60
CA ALA A 45 0.38 10.47 11.39
C ALA A 45 1.34 11.29 10.51
N HIS A 46 1.69 10.79 9.31
CA HIS A 46 2.67 11.41 8.41
C HIS A 46 2.24 11.31 6.94
N PRO A 47 1.05 11.84 6.57
CA PRO A 47 0.48 11.55 5.25
C PRO A 47 1.26 12.18 4.09
N LYS A 48 2.10 13.18 4.34
CA LYS A 48 2.85 13.88 3.29
C LYS A 48 4.32 13.48 3.23
N ARG A 49 4.72 12.46 4.02
CA ARG A 49 6.12 12.03 4.06
C ARG A 49 6.58 11.34 2.77
N CYS A 50 5.67 10.63 2.10
CA CYS A 50 6.02 9.82 0.95
C CYS A 50 6.07 10.65 -0.35
N ARG A 51 6.77 10.10 -1.35
CA ARG A 51 6.96 10.77 -2.63
C ARG A 51 5.64 10.92 -3.39
N PRO A 52 5.52 11.92 -4.29
CA PRO A 52 4.38 12.01 -5.19
C PRO A 52 4.24 10.77 -6.06
N GLY A 53 2.99 10.36 -6.31
CA GLY A 53 2.68 9.23 -7.17
C GLY A 53 2.67 9.61 -8.65
N ARG A 54 2.54 8.61 -9.52
CA ARG A 54 2.47 8.78 -10.97
C ARG A 54 1.21 9.51 -11.42
N VAL A 55 0.13 9.36 -10.64
CA VAL A 55 -1.13 10.07 -10.87
C VAL A 55 -1.17 11.28 -9.95
N GLU A 56 -1.55 12.42 -10.50
CA GLU A 56 -1.68 13.66 -9.72
C GLU A 56 -2.63 13.45 -8.54
N GLY A 57 -2.25 13.97 -7.38
CA GLY A 57 -3.04 13.82 -6.16
C GLY A 57 -2.77 12.53 -5.40
N THR A 58 -1.90 11.66 -5.91
CA THR A 58 -1.51 10.43 -5.21
C THR A 58 -0.09 10.52 -4.66
N ARG A 59 0.21 9.60 -3.73
CA ARG A 59 1.55 9.40 -3.19
C ARG A 59 1.88 7.92 -3.19
N GLU A 60 3.16 7.61 -3.13
CA GLU A 60 3.66 6.23 -3.16
C GLU A 60 4.51 5.96 -1.93
N LEU A 61 4.09 4.98 -1.13
CA LEU A 61 4.86 4.44 -0.02
C LEU A 61 5.61 3.21 -0.52
N VAL A 62 6.94 3.30 -0.56
CA VAL A 62 7.78 2.15 -0.92
C VAL A 62 7.94 1.27 0.32
N VAL A 63 7.30 0.10 0.31
CA VAL A 63 7.39 -0.86 1.42
C VAL A 63 8.67 -1.67 1.31
N ARG A 64 8.93 -2.18 0.10
CA ARG A 64 10.16 -2.86 -0.28
C ARG A 64 10.50 -2.42 -1.69
N PRO A 65 11.73 -2.64 -2.20
CA PRO A 65 12.09 -2.20 -3.56
C PRO A 65 11.11 -2.66 -4.63
N ASN A 66 10.42 -3.78 -4.42
CA ASN A 66 9.48 -4.35 -5.39
C ASN A 66 8.00 -4.21 -5.01
N TYR A 67 7.65 -3.56 -3.90
CA TYR A 67 6.25 -3.37 -3.50
C TYR A 67 5.99 -1.92 -3.09
N ILE A 68 4.94 -1.35 -3.68
CA ILE A 68 4.55 0.05 -3.52
C ILE A 68 3.08 0.12 -3.13
N VAL A 69 2.77 0.95 -2.14
CA VAL A 69 1.39 1.29 -1.77
C VAL A 69 1.07 2.67 -2.33
N VAL A 70 0.04 2.75 -3.15
CA VAL A 70 -0.45 4.03 -3.70
C VAL A 70 -1.60 4.52 -2.85
N TYR A 71 -1.51 5.75 -2.38
CA TYR A 71 -2.55 6.34 -1.55
C TYR A 71 -2.80 7.81 -1.91
N ALA A 72 -3.96 8.31 -1.50
CA ALA A 72 -4.28 9.73 -1.55
C ALA A 72 -4.58 10.20 -0.12
N GLU A 73 -4.37 11.48 0.13
CA GLU A 73 -4.60 12.03 1.47
C GLU A 73 -5.39 13.32 1.40
N THR A 74 -6.26 13.51 2.39
CA THR A 74 -6.91 14.78 2.69
C THR A 74 -6.67 15.08 4.16
N THR A 75 -7.17 16.19 4.65
CA THR A 75 -7.10 16.51 6.08
C THR A 75 -7.90 15.52 6.93
N ALA A 76 -8.89 14.86 6.34
CA ALA A 76 -9.83 13.97 7.03
C ALA A 76 -9.48 12.50 6.90
N VAL A 77 -8.88 12.07 5.78
CA VAL A 77 -8.70 10.65 5.49
C VAL A 77 -7.46 10.40 4.64
N VAL A 78 -6.76 9.29 4.96
CA VAL A 78 -5.75 8.67 4.10
C VAL A 78 -6.42 7.46 3.47
N THR A 79 -6.45 7.42 2.15
CA THR A 79 -7.14 6.37 1.38
C THR A 79 -6.13 5.55 0.61
N VAL A 80 -6.01 4.26 0.92
CA VAL A 80 -5.16 3.33 0.17
C VAL A 80 -5.90 2.94 -1.10
N LEU A 81 -5.30 3.26 -2.25
CA LEU A 81 -5.92 3.07 -3.57
C LEU A 81 -5.51 1.75 -4.22
N ARG A 82 -4.23 1.43 -4.17
CA ARG A 82 -3.66 0.22 -4.77
C ARG A 82 -2.46 -0.27 -3.98
N VAL A 83 -2.18 -1.56 -4.07
CA VAL A 83 -0.91 -2.17 -3.66
C VAL A 83 -0.32 -2.84 -4.90
N LEU A 84 0.88 -2.42 -5.32
CA LEU A 84 1.44 -2.80 -6.60
C LEU A 84 2.81 -3.45 -6.44
N HIS A 85 3.08 -4.42 -7.30
CA HIS A 85 4.47 -4.78 -7.59
C HIS A 85 5.10 -3.63 -8.38
N ALA A 86 6.35 -3.28 -8.08
CA ALA A 86 6.99 -2.09 -8.65
C ALA A 86 7.07 -2.11 -10.19
N ALA A 87 7.05 -3.30 -10.79
CA ALA A 87 7.07 -3.46 -12.25
C ALA A 87 5.70 -3.31 -12.92
N GLN A 88 4.61 -3.26 -12.12
CA GLN A 88 3.27 -3.14 -12.70
C GLN A 88 3.03 -1.74 -13.27
N MET A 89 2.23 -1.72 -14.33
CA MET A 89 1.73 -0.46 -14.90
C MET A 89 0.67 0.14 -13.98
N TRP A 90 0.81 1.43 -13.69
CA TRP A 90 -0.15 2.21 -12.93
C TRP A 90 -0.21 3.62 -13.52
N PRO A 91 -1.34 4.17 -13.80
CA PRO A 91 -2.68 3.61 -13.58
C PRO A 91 -3.05 2.48 -14.48
#